data_2d498ef25e57b1db98f7135bb7f479b3
#
_entry.id   2d498ef25e57b1db98f7135bb7f479b3
#
_cell.length_a   1.000
_cell.length_b   1.000
_cell.length_c   1.000
_cell.angle_alpha   90.00
_cell.angle_beta   90.00
_cell.angle_gamma   90.00
#
_symmetry.space_group_name_H-M   'P 1'
#
loop_
_entity.id
_entity.type
_entity.pdbx_description
1 polymer ?
#
loop_
_entity_poly.entity_id
_entity_poly.type
_entity_poly.pdbx_seq_one_letter_code
_entity_poly.pdbx_strand_id
1 'polypeptide(L)'
;MRYLLDSGITSDYMNRRCGVYERARAMSASGHAIGIAMPVLGELWTGVFNSDSREKNLKLLARYRGHFTVWPFDEPAAKKFGEVAAKLIRIGRKMQQIDIQIAAIAFALGDCVVVSKDGDLRAVPGLTVEDWSQP
;
A
#
# COMPACT_ATOMS: atom_id res chain seq x y z
N MET A 1 13.00 -3.50 8.56
CA MET A 1 11.93 -4.00 7.66
C MET A 1 11.07 -2.85 7.17
N ARG A 2 10.51 -2.99 5.99
CA ARG A 2 9.62 -2.00 5.39
C ARG A 2 8.19 -2.53 5.43
N TYR A 3 7.24 -1.66 5.72
CA TYR A 3 5.81 -1.97 5.69
C TYR A 3 5.15 -1.06 4.66
N LEU A 4 4.60 -1.67 3.63
CA LEU A 4 3.97 -0.99 2.49
C LEU A 4 2.46 -1.11 2.64
N LEU A 5 1.81 0.00 2.98
CA LEU A 5 0.37 0.03 3.24
C LEU A 5 -0.38 0.22 1.92
N ASP A 6 -1.40 -0.61 1.68
CA ASP A 6 -2.29 -0.40 0.54
C ASP A 6 -3.25 0.78 0.79
N SER A 7 -4.08 1.12 -0.19
CA SER A 7 -4.96 2.29 -0.08
C SER A 7 -6.00 2.15 1.03
N GLY A 8 -6.55 0.95 1.24
CA GLY A 8 -7.53 0.70 2.29
C GLY A 8 -6.94 0.87 3.69
N ILE A 9 -5.77 0.29 3.91
CA ILE A 9 -5.05 0.41 5.20
C ILE A 9 -4.59 1.86 5.41
N THR A 10 -4.12 2.54 4.36
CA THR A 10 -3.73 3.95 4.46
C THR A 10 -4.92 4.82 4.86
N SER A 11 -6.10 4.56 4.29
CA SER A 11 -7.33 5.25 4.68
C SER A 11 -7.67 5.00 6.15
N ASP A 12 -7.55 3.75 6.61
CA ASP A 12 -7.77 3.41 8.02
C ASP A 12 -6.78 4.16 8.93
N TYR A 13 -5.52 4.29 8.51
CA TYR A 13 -4.51 5.07 9.22
C TYR A 13 -4.95 6.53 9.38
N MET A 14 -5.30 7.17 8.27
CA MET A 14 -5.64 8.59 8.25
C MET A 14 -6.95 8.89 9.00
N ASN A 15 -7.89 7.97 8.98
CA ASN A 15 -9.18 8.10 9.65
C ASN A 15 -9.21 7.48 11.05
N ARG A 16 -8.06 7.04 11.54
CA ARG A 16 -7.90 6.45 12.87
C ARG A 16 -8.84 5.28 13.12
N ARG A 17 -9.00 4.40 12.12
CA ARG A 17 -9.86 3.22 12.21
C ARG A 17 -9.05 1.96 12.48
N CYS A 18 -9.68 0.98 13.14
CA CYS A 18 -9.17 -0.41 13.30
C CYS A 18 -7.82 -0.52 13.99
N GLY A 19 -7.37 0.49 14.72
CA GLY A 19 -6.07 0.45 15.42
C GLY A 19 -4.85 0.52 14.51
N VAL A 20 -5.04 0.79 13.22
CA VAL A 20 -3.95 0.82 12.24
C VAL A 20 -2.93 1.91 12.56
N TYR A 21 -3.41 3.11 12.91
CA TYR A 21 -2.53 4.24 13.24
C TYR A 21 -1.60 3.87 14.40
N GLU A 22 -2.15 3.37 15.49
CA GLU A 22 -1.40 3.02 16.70
C GLU A 22 -0.37 1.93 16.40
N ARG A 23 -0.77 0.91 15.62
CA ARG A 23 0.13 -0.17 15.25
C ARG A 23 1.27 0.30 14.35
N ALA A 24 0.96 1.15 13.36
CA ALA A 24 1.98 1.70 12.47
C ALA A 24 2.96 2.58 13.23
N ARG A 25 2.46 3.41 14.17
CA ARG A 25 3.33 4.26 14.99
C ARG A 25 4.25 3.44 15.89
N ALA A 26 3.75 2.33 16.45
CA ALA A 26 4.56 1.42 17.25
C ALA A 26 5.66 0.77 16.41
N MET A 27 5.34 0.34 15.19
CA MET A 27 6.33 -0.24 14.27
C MET A 27 7.39 0.79 13.86
N SER A 28 6.97 2.02 13.59
CA SER A 28 7.89 3.11 13.27
C SER A 28 8.83 3.40 14.43
N ALA A 29 8.31 3.42 15.66
CA ALA A 29 9.11 3.64 16.86
C ALA A 29 10.13 2.52 17.09
N SER A 30 9.85 1.32 16.59
CA SER A 30 10.77 0.17 16.66
C SER A 30 11.80 0.15 15.52
N GLY A 31 11.87 1.20 14.71
CA GLY A 31 12.88 1.34 13.66
C GLY A 31 12.47 0.83 12.29
N HIS A 32 11.21 0.45 12.09
CA HIS A 32 10.72 0.01 10.79
C HIS A 32 10.25 1.20 9.95
N ALA A 33 10.41 1.10 8.63
CA ALA A 33 9.91 2.12 7.69
C ALA A 33 8.45 1.84 7.35
N ILE A 34 7.61 2.86 7.45
CA ILE A 34 6.19 2.79 7.10
C ILE A 34 5.98 3.67 5.87
N GLY A 35 5.37 3.13 4.84
CA GLY A 35 5.17 3.92 3.63
C GLY A 35 4.09 3.39 2.73
N ILE A 36 3.94 4.07 1.61
CA ILE A 36 2.96 3.75 0.58
C ILE A 36 3.64 3.75 -0.79
N ALA A 37 3.02 3.07 -1.74
CA ALA A 37 3.46 3.10 -3.12
C ALA A 37 3.03 4.41 -3.79
N MET A 38 3.81 4.93 -4.74
CA MET A 38 3.40 6.12 -5.49
C MET A 38 2.03 5.96 -6.15
N PRO A 39 1.66 4.80 -6.75
CA PRO A 39 0.30 4.61 -7.25
C PRO A 39 -0.79 4.75 -6.19
N VAL A 40 -0.53 4.35 -4.94
CA VAL A 40 -1.48 4.54 -3.83
C VAL A 40 -1.66 6.03 -3.54
N LEU A 41 -0.58 6.80 -3.56
CA LEU A 41 -0.69 8.26 -3.41
C LEU A 41 -1.57 8.85 -4.52
N GLY A 42 -1.45 8.36 -5.76
CA GLY A 42 -2.33 8.74 -6.86
C GLY A 42 -3.80 8.46 -6.57
N GLU A 43 -4.11 7.29 -6.00
CA GLU A 43 -5.48 6.96 -5.59
C GLU A 43 -6.00 7.89 -4.49
N LEU A 44 -5.15 8.27 -3.53
CA LEU A 44 -5.54 9.21 -2.48
C LEU A 44 -5.89 10.57 -3.07
N TRP A 45 -5.13 11.05 -4.05
CA TRP A 45 -5.44 12.29 -4.78
C TRP A 45 -6.75 12.16 -5.57
N THR A 46 -7.01 11.02 -6.19
CA THR A 46 -8.29 10.76 -6.85
C THR A 46 -9.43 10.90 -5.84
N GLY A 47 -9.27 10.35 -4.66
CA GLY A 47 -10.26 10.47 -3.58
C GLY A 47 -10.51 11.92 -3.19
N VAL A 48 -9.48 12.76 -3.15
CA VAL A 48 -9.62 14.19 -2.86
C VAL A 48 -10.44 14.89 -3.95
N PHE A 49 -10.01 14.73 -5.21
CA PHE A 49 -10.61 15.49 -6.32
C PHE A 49 -12.02 15.01 -6.71
N ASN A 50 -12.33 13.75 -6.45
CA ASN A 50 -13.63 13.15 -6.77
C ASN A 50 -14.64 13.24 -5.62
N SER A 51 -14.28 13.86 -4.50
CA SER A 51 -15.14 13.94 -3.32
C SER A 51 -15.96 15.23 -3.29
N ASP A 52 -17.19 15.14 -2.75
CA ASP A 52 -17.99 16.31 -2.40
C ASP A 52 -17.38 17.05 -1.18
N SER A 53 -16.55 16.36 -0.40
CA SER A 53 -15.83 16.92 0.74
C SER A 53 -14.35 17.16 0.40
N ARG A 54 -14.09 17.76 -0.76
CA ARG A 54 -12.74 17.95 -1.29
C ARG A 54 -11.82 18.67 -0.31
N GLU A 55 -12.27 19.77 0.25
CA GLU A 55 -11.44 20.57 1.17
C GLU A 55 -11.08 19.78 2.43
N LYS A 56 -12.03 19.07 3.01
CA LYS A 56 -11.80 18.21 4.18
C LYS A 56 -10.79 17.11 3.87
N ASN A 57 -10.95 16.44 2.74
CA ASN A 57 -10.06 15.34 2.34
C ASN A 57 -8.67 15.84 1.98
N LEU A 58 -8.58 17.03 1.38
CA LEU A 58 -7.30 17.67 1.11
C LEU A 58 -6.54 17.95 2.40
N LYS A 59 -7.21 18.51 3.41
CA LYS A 59 -6.61 18.78 4.72
C LYS A 59 -6.14 17.49 5.39
N LEU A 60 -6.95 16.44 5.30
CA LEU A 60 -6.61 15.13 5.86
C LEU A 60 -5.34 14.57 5.21
N LEU A 61 -5.28 14.59 3.87
CA LEU A 61 -4.10 14.11 3.17
C LEU A 61 -2.87 14.96 3.49
N ALA A 62 -3.00 16.28 3.50
CA ALA A 62 -1.90 17.20 3.85
C ALA A 62 -1.36 16.91 5.25
N ARG A 63 -2.25 16.60 6.19
CA ARG A 63 -1.87 16.29 7.58
C ARG A 63 -1.02 15.03 7.68
N TYR A 64 -1.37 13.98 6.95
CA TYR A 64 -0.74 12.67 7.11
C TYR A 64 0.30 12.33 6.06
N ARG A 65 0.39 13.08 4.95
CA ARG A 65 1.31 12.77 3.86
C ARG A 65 2.76 12.60 4.32
N GLY A 66 3.21 13.43 5.24
CA GLY A 66 4.57 13.38 5.77
C GLY A 66 4.86 12.20 6.69
N HIS A 67 3.83 11.45 7.10
CA HIS A 67 4.00 10.26 7.94
C HIS A 67 4.53 9.07 7.14
N PHE A 68 4.43 9.10 5.81
CA PHE A 68 4.75 7.97 4.94
C PHE A 68 5.98 8.23 4.10
N THR A 69 6.85 7.24 4.01
CA THR A 69 7.78 7.14 2.89
C THR A 69 6.96 6.78 1.66
N VAL A 70 7.23 7.41 0.53
CA VAL A 70 6.55 7.07 -0.73
C VAL A 70 7.56 6.39 -1.64
N TRP A 71 7.34 5.10 -1.93
CA TRP A 71 8.24 4.33 -2.79
C TRP A 71 7.76 4.40 -4.23
N PRO A 72 8.69 4.63 -5.17
CA PRO A 72 8.33 4.83 -6.57
C PRO A 72 8.00 3.51 -7.28
N PHE A 73 7.23 3.63 -8.36
CA PHE A 73 7.11 2.56 -9.34
C PHE A 73 8.17 2.83 -10.44
N ASP A 74 9.39 2.40 -10.16
CA ASP A 74 10.57 2.62 -11.00
C ASP A 74 10.84 1.41 -11.92
N GLU A 75 11.97 1.42 -12.63
CA GLU A 75 12.29 0.33 -13.55
C GLU A 75 12.44 -1.03 -12.87
N PRO A 76 13.15 -1.17 -11.73
CA PRO A 76 13.16 -2.44 -11.01
C PRO A 76 11.76 -2.93 -10.63
N ALA A 77 10.87 -2.03 -10.21
CA ALA A 77 9.48 -2.36 -9.91
C ALA A 77 8.72 -2.78 -11.18
N ALA A 78 8.97 -2.10 -12.29
CA ALA A 78 8.35 -2.46 -13.58
C ALA A 78 8.72 -3.88 -14.01
N LYS A 79 9.98 -4.28 -13.81
CA LYS A 79 10.42 -5.65 -14.09
C LYS A 79 9.71 -6.66 -13.20
N LYS A 80 9.61 -6.39 -11.92
CA LYS A 80 8.87 -7.23 -10.98
C LYS A 80 7.38 -7.28 -11.32
N PHE A 81 6.81 -6.17 -11.78
CA PHE A 81 5.43 -6.13 -12.26
C PHE A 81 5.22 -7.15 -13.39
N GLY A 82 6.12 -7.17 -14.38
CA GLY A 82 6.04 -8.12 -15.48
C GLY A 82 6.12 -9.56 -15.01
N GLU A 83 7.01 -9.87 -14.05
CA GLU A 83 7.15 -11.22 -13.49
C GLU A 83 5.87 -11.64 -12.76
N VAL A 84 5.29 -10.77 -11.92
CA VAL A 84 4.07 -11.06 -11.17
C VAL A 84 2.88 -11.20 -12.11
N ALA A 85 2.72 -10.28 -13.06
CA ALA A 85 1.61 -10.29 -14.00
C ALA A 85 1.64 -11.56 -14.86
N ALA A 86 2.83 -11.98 -15.31
CA ALA A 86 2.98 -13.21 -16.09
C ALA A 86 2.57 -14.45 -15.29
N LYS A 87 2.95 -14.53 -14.02
CA LYS A 87 2.54 -15.64 -13.14
C LYS A 87 1.03 -15.67 -12.95
N LEU A 88 0.40 -14.51 -12.74
CA LEU A 88 -1.05 -14.43 -12.59
C LEU A 88 -1.79 -14.84 -13.85
N ILE A 89 -1.30 -14.44 -15.02
CA ILE A 89 -1.85 -14.86 -16.31
C ILE A 89 -1.81 -16.37 -16.45
N ARG A 90 -0.67 -16.99 -16.11
CA ARG A 90 -0.50 -18.46 -16.23
C ARG A 90 -1.47 -19.23 -15.34
N ILE A 91 -1.80 -18.73 -14.16
CA ILE A 91 -2.74 -19.39 -13.26
C ILE A 91 -4.18 -18.93 -13.47
N GLY A 92 -4.42 -18.06 -14.47
CA GLY A 92 -5.77 -17.58 -14.79
C GLY A 92 -6.38 -16.64 -13.75
N ARG A 93 -5.58 -16.03 -12.89
CA ARG A 93 -6.10 -15.13 -11.87
C ARG A 93 -6.01 -13.68 -12.32
N LYS A 94 -7.16 -13.03 -12.35
CA LYS A 94 -7.25 -11.59 -12.63
C LYS A 94 -7.05 -10.80 -11.33
N MET A 95 -6.34 -9.69 -11.44
CA MET A 95 -6.08 -8.79 -10.32
C MET A 95 -6.01 -7.36 -10.85
N GLN A 96 -6.42 -6.40 -10.04
CA GLN A 96 -6.33 -4.99 -10.40
C GLN A 96 -4.86 -4.58 -10.56
N GLN A 97 -4.59 -3.71 -11.54
CA GLN A 97 -3.22 -3.30 -11.83
C GLN A 97 -2.53 -2.64 -10.63
N ILE A 98 -3.27 -1.86 -9.84
CA ILE A 98 -2.68 -1.23 -8.67
C ILE A 98 -2.19 -2.24 -7.65
N ASP A 99 -2.89 -3.36 -7.46
CA ASP A 99 -2.45 -4.41 -6.55
C ASP A 99 -1.18 -5.09 -7.05
N ILE A 100 -1.08 -5.29 -8.37
CA ILE A 100 0.14 -5.84 -8.97
C ILE A 100 1.29 -4.84 -8.83
N GLN A 101 1.04 -3.54 -8.98
CA GLN A 101 2.05 -2.50 -8.77
C GLN A 101 2.55 -2.47 -7.31
N ILE A 102 1.65 -2.60 -6.36
CA ILE A 102 2.00 -2.68 -4.92
C ILE A 102 2.91 -3.88 -4.67
N ALA A 103 2.50 -5.05 -5.15
CA ALA A 103 3.30 -6.29 -5.01
C ALA A 103 4.67 -6.13 -5.67
N ALA A 104 4.72 -5.55 -6.85
CA ALA A 104 5.96 -5.35 -7.60
C ALA A 104 6.93 -4.42 -6.86
N ILE A 105 6.43 -3.33 -6.30
CA ILE A 105 7.25 -2.42 -5.50
C ILE A 105 7.80 -3.13 -4.27
N ALA A 106 6.97 -3.92 -3.58
CA ALA A 106 7.41 -4.68 -2.41
C ALA A 106 8.53 -5.65 -2.76
N PHE A 107 8.40 -6.39 -3.87
CA PHE A 107 9.46 -7.31 -4.32
C PHE A 107 10.73 -6.56 -4.72
N ALA A 108 10.60 -5.43 -5.40
CA ALA A 108 11.76 -4.64 -5.81
C ALA A 108 12.52 -4.05 -4.62
N LEU A 109 11.81 -3.65 -3.57
CA LEU A 109 12.43 -3.15 -2.34
C LEU A 109 13.17 -4.25 -1.58
N GLY A 110 12.64 -5.47 -1.58
CA GLY A 110 13.13 -6.54 -0.69
C GLY A 110 12.82 -6.21 0.77
N ASP A 111 12.84 -7.22 1.63
CA ASP A 111 12.57 -7.06 3.07
C ASP A 111 11.37 -6.12 3.31
N CYS A 112 10.27 -6.42 2.65
CA CYS A 112 9.06 -5.59 2.66
C CYS A 112 7.83 -6.44 2.87
N VAL A 113 7.00 -6.04 3.83
CA VAL A 113 5.70 -6.64 4.09
C VAL A 113 4.63 -5.70 3.54
N VAL A 114 3.71 -6.24 2.75
CA VAL A 114 2.53 -5.49 2.31
C VAL A 114 1.47 -5.58 3.41
N VAL A 115 0.88 -4.46 3.76
CA VAL A 115 -0.19 -4.40 4.75
C VAL A 115 -1.51 -4.16 4.01
N SER A 116 -2.39 -5.15 4.05
CA SER A 116 -3.66 -5.13 3.33
C SER A 116 -4.66 -6.07 3.98
N LYS A 117 -5.93 -5.74 3.90
CA LYS A 117 -7.02 -6.66 4.25
C LYS A 117 -7.63 -7.33 3.00
N ASP A 118 -7.08 -7.05 1.82
CA ASP A 118 -7.55 -7.60 0.55
C ASP A 118 -6.94 -8.98 0.29
N GLY A 119 -7.81 -9.97 0.04
CA GLY A 119 -7.38 -11.34 -0.27
C GLY A 119 -6.59 -11.46 -1.57
N ASP A 120 -6.74 -10.54 -2.51
CA ASP A 120 -6.01 -10.59 -3.78
C ASP A 120 -4.50 -10.47 -3.58
N LEU A 121 -4.06 -9.59 -2.70
CA LEU A 121 -2.62 -9.45 -2.42
C LEU A 121 -2.05 -10.71 -1.76
N ARG A 122 -2.84 -11.37 -0.93
CA ARG A 122 -2.41 -12.66 -0.32
C ARG A 122 -2.23 -13.76 -1.34
N ALA A 123 -2.89 -13.66 -2.48
CA ALA A 123 -2.80 -14.66 -3.55
C ALA A 123 -1.55 -14.51 -4.42
N VAL A 124 -0.78 -13.42 -4.28
CA VAL A 124 0.46 -13.21 -5.03
C VAL A 124 1.53 -14.16 -4.49
N PRO A 125 2.08 -15.07 -5.32
CA PRO A 125 3.08 -16.02 -4.85
C PRO A 125 4.32 -15.33 -4.29
N GLY A 126 4.74 -15.75 -3.11
CA GLY A 126 5.96 -15.24 -2.46
C GLY A 126 5.83 -13.89 -1.77
N LEU A 127 4.68 -13.23 -1.83
CA LEU A 127 4.45 -11.95 -1.17
C LEU A 127 4.06 -12.17 0.29
N THR A 128 4.72 -11.46 1.20
CA THR A 128 4.34 -11.45 2.61
C THR A 128 3.31 -10.36 2.84
N VAL A 129 2.15 -10.74 3.36
CA VAL A 129 1.02 -9.82 3.59
C VAL A 129 0.55 -9.96 5.04
N GLU A 130 0.35 -8.82 5.70
CA GLU A 130 -0.25 -8.74 7.03
C GLU A 130 -1.52 -7.90 6.97
N ASP A 131 -2.50 -8.24 7.78
CA ASP A 131 -3.72 -7.45 7.96
C ASP A 131 -3.68 -6.76 9.32
N TRP A 132 -3.47 -5.46 9.32
CA TRP A 132 -3.42 -4.65 10.54
C TRP A 132 -4.79 -4.17 11.02
N SER A 133 -5.84 -4.45 10.26
CA SER A 133 -7.22 -4.12 10.67
C SER A 133 -7.81 -5.12 11.64
N GLN A 134 -7.13 -6.24 11.85
CA GLN A 134 -7.51 -7.30 12.78
C GLN A 134 -6.61 -7.27 14.02
N PRO A 135 -7.13 -7.59 15.21
CA PRO A 135 -6.32 -7.66 16.43
C PRO A 135 -5.21 -8.70 16.36
#